data_28795f2c141159a741b89d70faf37d3c
#
_entry.id   28795f2c141159a741b89d70faf37d3c
#
_cell.length_a   1.000
_cell.length_b   1.000
_cell.length_c   1.000
_cell.angle_alpha   90.00
_cell.angle_beta   90.00
_cell.angle_gamma   90.00
#
_symmetry.space_group_name_H-M   'P 1'
#
loop_
_entity.id
_entity.type
_entity.pdbx_description
1 polymer ?
#
loop_
_entity_poly.entity_id
_entity_poly.type
_entity_poly.pdbx_seq_one_letter_code
_entity_poly.pdbx_strand_id
1 'polypeptide(L)'
;MDLKDFLEIWENEEDRVLVHTSGSTGKPKEMWVEKDKMRNSARITCDFLGIQSGDSAFLCLPLDYIAGKMMTVRSIERELRLVCVEPCGHPLSNEALQQATAVDFHTSSSCSAATILAEGIDFAAMVPMQVFNSLSVPEERERLGRIKNLIIGGGAIDEALAAKLMTLPEEIAVWSTYGMTETLSHIALRRLNGPDASEWYHPFDSVKVEVNQEGCLVIDAPLVCAEKLVTNDIAELKVMDTSESWGSHRVAFRIKGRKDFLICSGGVKIQIEEVEDKLRPFLQSPFMITKKKDEKFGEMAVLVSEDVDLDEVERVCKEQLPKFWVPKQFIHVDKIPMTETGKVKRGGFFEKNITCCS
;
A
#
# COMPACT_ATOMS: atom_id res chain seq x y z
N MET A 1 -20.58 -3.21 0.58
CA MET A 1 -20.87 -3.63 -0.82
C MET A 1 -20.39 -5.06 -0.99
N ASP A 2 -21.24 -5.96 -1.45
CA ASP A 2 -20.84 -7.33 -1.79
C ASP A 2 -20.45 -7.44 -3.29
N LEU A 3 -20.02 -8.64 -3.71
CA LEU A 3 -19.57 -8.87 -5.09
C LEU A 3 -20.74 -8.72 -6.08
N LYS A 4 -21.94 -9.18 -5.72
CA LYS A 4 -23.13 -9.11 -6.57
C LYS A 4 -23.52 -7.65 -6.83
N ASP A 5 -23.56 -6.84 -5.77
CA ASP A 5 -23.84 -5.40 -5.88
C ASP A 5 -22.83 -4.71 -6.83
N PHE A 6 -21.54 -5.06 -6.72
CA PHE A 6 -20.52 -4.47 -7.59
C PHE A 6 -20.68 -4.91 -9.05
N LEU A 7 -21.01 -6.17 -9.30
CA LEU A 7 -21.27 -6.66 -10.67
C LEU A 7 -22.45 -5.96 -11.31
N GLU A 8 -23.55 -5.75 -10.57
CA GLU A 8 -24.70 -4.97 -11.07
C GLU A 8 -24.31 -3.53 -11.44
N ILE A 9 -23.45 -2.90 -10.64
CA ILE A 9 -22.90 -1.56 -10.96
C ILE A 9 -21.95 -1.63 -12.18
N TRP A 10 -21.16 -2.69 -12.30
CA TRP A 10 -20.22 -2.84 -13.39
C TRP A 10 -20.91 -3.10 -14.75
N GLU A 11 -21.99 -3.86 -14.75
CA GLU A 11 -22.73 -4.25 -15.95
C GLU A 11 -23.79 -3.23 -16.41
N ASN A 12 -24.13 -2.25 -15.56
CA ASN A 12 -25.10 -1.22 -15.92
C ASN A 12 -24.58 -0.32 -17.06
N GLU A 13 -25.49 0.48 -17.67
CA GLU A 13 -25.20 1.36 -18.80
C GLU A 13 -24.37 2.60 -18.45
N GLU A 14 -24.15 2.88 -17.15
CA GLU A 14 -23.33 4.01 -16.72
C GLU A 14 -21.86 3.79 -17.09
N ASP A 15 -21.19 4.84 -17.59
CA ASP A 15 -19.78 4.78 -17.99
C ASP A 15 -18.81 4.96 -16.80
N ARG A 16 -19.33 5.22 -15.60
CA ARG A 16 -18.55 5.56 -14.40
C ARG A 16 -18.96 4.75 -13.18
N VAL A 17 -18.01 4.60 -12.27
CA VAL A 17 -18.19 3.96 -10.96
C VAL A 17 -17.79 4.95 -9.87
N LEU A 18 -18.59 5.02 -8.80
CA LEU A 18 -18.25 5.79 -7.62
C LEU A 18 -17.20 5.03 -6.78
N VAL A 19 -16.12 5.73 -6.46
CA VAL A 19 -15.06 5.25 -5.56
C VAL A 19 -14.80 6.26 -4.45
N HIS A 20 -14.25 5.78 -3.34
CA HIS A 20 -13.87 6.62 -2.21
C HIS A 20 -12.35 6.63 -2.04
N THR A 21 -11.75 7.80 -1.85
CA THR A 21 -10.34 7.87 -1.48
C THR A 21 -10.14 7.36 -0.07
N SER A 22 -9.01 6.71 0.22
CA SER A 22 -8.73 6.14 1.55
C SER A 22 -8.47 7.18 2.66
N GLY A 23 -8.56 8.48 2.34
CA GLY A 23 -8.56 9.57 3.32
C GLY A 23 -7.36 9.62 4.26
N SER A 24 -6.13 9.43 3.78
CA SER A 24 -4.91 9.52 4.61
C SER A 24 -4.75 10.88 5.33
N THR A 25 -5.41 11.93 4.84
CA THR A 25 -5.33 13.29 5.39
C THR A 25 -6.67 13.88 5.78
N GLY A 26 -7.80 13.14 5.69
CA GLY A 26 -9.12 13.70 5.97
C GLY A 26 -10.27 12.70 5.80
N LYS A 27 -11.48 13.23 5.64
CA LYS A 27 -12.66 12.42 5.30
C LYS A 27 -12.50 11.81 3.90
N PRO A 28 -12.92 10.55 3.66
CA PRO A 28 -12.96 9.98 2.33
C PRO A 28 -13.70 10.91 1.36
N LYS A 29 -13.11 11.15 0.19
CA LYS A 29 -13.74 11.95 -0.86
C LYS A 29 -14.32 11.01 -1.91
N GLU A 30 -15.53 11.31 -2.34
CA GLU A 30 -16.17 10.66 -3.46
C GLU A 30 -15.50 11.07 -4.77
N MET A 31 -15.25 10.11 -5.64
CA MET A 31 -14.69 10.33 -6.97
C MET A 31 -15.38 9.39 -7.97
N TRP A 32 -15.85 9.96 -9.08
CA TRP A 32 -16.38 9.19 -10.21
C TRP A 32 -15.26 8.83 -11.17
N VAL A 33 -15.06 7.54 -11.42
CA VAL A 33 -14.02 7.03 -12.30
C VAL A 33 -14.62 6.33 -13.51
N GLU A 34 -13.99 6.50 -14.66
CA GLU A 34 -14.44 5.92 -15.91
C GLU A 34 -14.17 4.42 -15.96
N LYS A 35 -15.15 3.59 -16.32
CA LYS A 35 -15.00 2.13 -16.45
C LYS A 35 -13.89 1.76 -17.43
N ASP A 36 -13.75 2.50 -18.53
CA ASP A 36 -12.70 2.24 -19.54
C ASP A 36 -11.29 2.45 -18.97
N LYS A 37 -11.09 3.45 -18.12
CA LYS A 37 -9.81 3.63 -17.43
C LYS A 37 -9.54 2.52 -16.43
N MET A 38 -10.56 2.02 -15.74
CA MET A 38 -10.43 0.86 -14.85
C MET A 38 -10.05 -0.40 -15.65
N ARG A 39 -10.65 -0.62 -16.83
CA ARG A 39 -10.27 -1.70 -17.76
C ARG A 39 -8.82 -1.58 -18.21
N ASN A 40 -8.38 -0.38 -18.59
CA ASN A 40 -6.99 -0.13 -18.98
C ASN A 40 -6.02 -0.47 -17.84
N SER A 41 -6.30 0.00 -16.62
CA SER A 41 -5.49 -0.30 -15.45
C SER A 41 -5.44 -1.81 -15.16
N ALA A 42 -6.56 -2.52 -15.32
CA ALA A 42 -6.63 -3.96 -15.16
C ALA A 42 -5.75 -4.71 -16.17
N ARG A 43 -5.86 -4.35 -17.46
CA ARG A 43 -5.07 -4.95 -18.55
C ARG A 43 -3.58 -4.73 -18.35
N ILE A 44 -3.16 -3.49 -18.06
CA ILE A 44 -1.76 -3.14 -17.80
C ILE A 44 -1.17 -4.00 -16.68
N THR A 45 -1.88 -4.16 -15.57
CA THR A 45 -1.43 -5.00 -14.45
C THR A 45 -1.31 -6.47 -14.86
N CYS A 46 -2.35 -7.01 -15.52
CA CYS A 46 -2.38 -8.41 -15.92
C CYS A 46 -1.28 -8.73 -16.95
N ASP A 47 -1.06 -7.83 -17.92
CA ASP A 47 0.00 -7.97 -18.92
C ASP A 47 1.38 -7.97 -18.27
N PHE A 48 1.64 -7.03 -17.34
CA PHE A 48 2.91 -6.96 -16.62
C PHE A 48 3.20 -8.22 -15.80
N LEU A 49 2.18 -8.75 -15.11
CA LEU A 49 2.32 -9.95 -14.27
C LEU A 49 2.21 -11.27 -15.05
N GLY A 50 1.95 -11.21 -16.36
CA GLY A 50 1.79 -12.40 -17.21
C GLY A 50 0.53 -13.21 -16.90
N ILE A 51 -0.50 -12.61 -16.33
CA ILE A 51 -1.76 -13.27 -15.96
C ILE A 51 -2.58 -13.56 -17.22
N GLN A 52 -3.03 -14.80 -17.36
CA GLN A 52 -3.76 -15.28 -18.51
C GLN A 52 -5.24 -15.55 -18.21
N SER A 53 -6.06 -15.63 -19.28
CA SER A 53 -7.45 -16.09 -19.17
C SER A 53 -7.51 -17.50 -18.59
N GLY A 54 -8.42 -17.74 -17.64
CA GLY A 54 -8.55 -19.00 -16.91
C GLY A 54 -7.65 -19.14 -15.66
N ASP A 55 -6.68 -18.23 -15.44
CA ASP A 55 -5.93 -18.18 -14.19
C ASP A 55 -6.84 -17.91 -12.99
N SER A 56 -6.36 -18.22 -11.80
CA SER A 56 -7.10 -18.02 -10.56
C SER A 56 -6.71 -16.72 -9.85
N ALA A 57 -7.69 -16.02 -9.29
CA ALA A 57 -7.48 -14.81 -8.50
C ALA A 57 -8.12 -14.94 -7.11
N PHE A 58 -7.56 -14.21 -6.11
CA PHE A 58 -8.02 -14.25 -4.74
C PHE A 58 -8.39 -12.83 -4.25
N LEU A 59 -9.66 -12.62 -3.95
CA LEU A 59 -10.22 -11.37 -3.42
C LEU A 59 -10.44 -11.50 -1.91
N CYS A 60 -9.67 -10.76 -1.13
CA CYS A 60 -9.79 -10.63 0.32
C CYS A 60 -9.82 -9.16 0.78
N LEU A 61 -10.11 -8.24 -0.14
CA LEU A 61 -10.15 -6.80 0.09
C LEU A 61 -11.58 -6.28 -0.03
N PRO A 62 -11.99 -5.29 0.80
CA PRO A 62 -13.34 -4.73 0.74
C PRO A 62 -13.64 -4.08 -0.61
N LEU A 63 -14.81 -4.38 -1.17
CA LEU A 63 -15.30 -3.77 -2.41
C LEU A 63 -15.76 -2.31 -2.24
N ASP A 64 -15.81 -1.80 -1.03
CA ASP A 64 -16.02 -0.37 -0.77
C ASP A 64 -14.84 0.49 -1.22
N TYR A 65 -13.63 -0.08 -1.23
CA TYR A 65 -12.39 0.58 -1.66
C TYR A 65 -11.97 0.18 -3.06
N ILE A 66 -11.21 1.08 -3.70
CA ILE A 66 -10.74 0.88 -5.07
C ILE A 66 -9.92 -0.41 -5.26
N ALA A 67 -9.18 -0.85 -4.25
CA ALA A 67 -8.35 -2.05 -4.35
C ALA A 67 -9.18 -3.33 -4.56
N GLY A 68 -10.27 -3.52 -3.81
CA GLY A 68 -11.21 -4.64 -4.00
C GLY A 68 -11.92 -4.56 -5.34
N LYS A 69 -12.42 -3.37 -5.72
CA LYS A 69 -13.04 -3.14 -7.04
C LYS A 69 -12.09 -3.51 -8.17
N MET A 70 -10.82 -3.07 -8.11
CA MET A 70 -9.83 -3.35 -9.15
C MET A 70 -9.43 -4.82 -9.23
N MET A 71 -9.47 -5.60 -8.12
CA MET A 71 -9.31 -7.05 -8.18
C MET A 71 -10.44 -7.70 -8.99
N THR A 72 -11.67 -7.29 -8.74
CA THR A 72 -12.84 -7.79 -9.50
C THR A 72 -12.75 -7.37 -10.96
N VAL A 73 -12.40 -6.11 -11.27
CA VAL A 73 -12.26 -5.64 -12.66
C VAL A 73 -11.16 -6.42 -13.40
N ARG A 74 -10.02 -6.72 -12.76
CA ARG A 74 -8.98 -7.58 -13.34
C ARG A 74 -9.50 -8.98 -13.65
N SER A 75 -10.31 -9.53 -12.74
CA SER A 75 -10.90 -10.86 -12.93
C SER A 75 -11.90 -10.90 -14.10
N ILE A 76 -12.70 -9.86 -14.27
CA ILE A 76 -13.60 -9.73 -15.42
C ILE A 76 -12.82 -9.55 -16.73
N GLU A 77 -11.90 -8.56 -16.77
CA GLU A 77 -11.16 -8.21 -17.99
C GLU A 77 -10.20 -9.29 -18.49
N ARG A 78 -9.74 -10.17 -17.59
CA ARG A 78 -8.84 -11.27 -17.92
C ARG A 78 -9.52 -12.63 -17.83
N GLU A 79 -10.84 -12.66 -17.61
CA GLU A 79 -11.61 -13.91 -17.52
C GLU A 79 -11.03 -14.89 -16.50
N LEU A 80 -10.82 -14.42 -15.24
CA LEU A 80 -10.21 -15.22 -14.19
C LEU A 80 -11.25 -16.02 -13.40
N ARG A 81 -10.79 -17.07 -12.73
CA ARG A 81 -11.55 -17.81 -11.72
C ARG A 81 -11.33 -17.12 -10.37
N LEU A 82 -12.27 -16.30 -9.94
CA LEU A 82 -12.15 -15.47 -8.75
C LEU A 82 -12.65 -16.20 -7.50
N VAL A 83 -11.77 -16.42 -6.52
CA VAL A 83 -12.11 -16.88 -5.17
C VAL A 83 -12.25 -15.67 -4.27
N CYS A 84 -13.36 -15.58 -3.53
CA CYS A 84 -13.69 -14.48 -2.64
C CYS A 84 -13.81 -14.96 -1.20
N VAL A 85 -13.19 -14.25 -0.27
CA VAL A 85 -13.39 -14.40 1.17
C VAL A 85 -13.80 -13.06 1.77
N GLU A 86 -14.51 -13.10 2.90
CA GLU A 86 -14.81 -11.89 3.66
C GLU A 86 -13.50 -11.18 4.09
N PRO A 87 -13.42 -9.87 3.90
CA PRO A 87 -12.25 -9.09 4.29
C PRO A 87 -11.96 -9.22 5.79
N CYS A 88 -10.79 -9.75 6.12
CA CYS A 88 -10.35 -9.93 7.50
C CYS A 88 -8.83 -9.83 7.62
N GLY A 89 -8.31 -9.88 8.85
CA GLY A 89 -6.87 -9.84 9.12
C GLY A 89 -6.13 -11.13 8.76
N HIS A 90 -6.82 -12.27 8.65
CA HIS A 90 -6.31 -13.61 8.36
C HIS A 90 -7.05 -14.26 7.20
N PRO A 91 -6.95 -13.71 5.96
CA PRO A 91 -7.75 -14.17 4.83
C PRO A 91 -7.39 -15.60 4.34
N LEU A 92 -6.23 -16.10 4.73
CA LEU A 92 -5.77 -17.46 4.39
C LEU A 92 -6.00 -18.46 5.54
N SER A 93 -6.73 -18.09 6.61
CA SER A 93 -7.10 -19.00 7.70
C SER A 93 -8.08 -20.08 7.23
N ASN A 94 -8.13 -21.20 7.95
CA ASN A 94 -9.11 -22.26 7.68
C ASN A 94 -10.54 -21.73 7.76
N GLU A 95 -10.85 -20.87 8.72
CA GLU A 95 -12.16 -20.27 8.91
C GLU A 95 -12.58 -19.42 7.70
N ALA A 96 -11.69 -18.53 7.23
CA ALA A 96 -11.98 -17.71 6.06
C ALA A 96 -12.16 -18.55 4.79
N LEU A 97 -11.31 -19.56 4.57
CA LEU A 97 -11.36 -20.39 3.37
C LEU A 97 -12.54 -21.38 3.34
N GLN A 98 -13.05 -21.81 4.49
CA GLN A 98 -14.27 -22.62 4.56
C GLN A 98 -15.51 -21.88 4.10
N GLN A 99 -15.54 -20.56 4.22
CA GLN A 99 -16.65 -19.69 3.80
C GLN A 99 -16.41 -19.07 2.41
N ALA A 100 -15.31 -19.44 1.74
CA ALA A 100 -14.95 -18.87 0.44
C ALA A 100 -15.99 -19.23 -0.63
N THR A 101 -16.32 -18.25 -1.45
CA THR A 101 -17.13 -18.40 -2.66
C THR A 101 -16.25 -18.27 -3.89
N ALA A 102 -16.77 -18.68 -5.06
CA ALA A 102 -16.03 -18.51 -6.31
C ALA A 102 -16.96 -18.12 -7.46
N VAL A 103 -16.41 -17.32 -8.38
CA VAL A 103 -17.04 -16.96 -9.65
C VAL A 103 -16.04 -17.24 -10.78
N ASP A 104 -16.49 -17.94 -11.79
CA ASP A 104 -15.71 -18.23 -12.99
C ASP A 104 -16.10 -17.29 -14.12
N PHE A 105 -15.26 -16.30 -14.38
CA PHE A 105 -15.47 -15.36 -15.50
C PHE A 105 -14.99 -15.93 -16.85
N HIS A 106 -14.24 -17.05 -16.83
CA HIS A 106 -13.74 -17.68 -18.05
C HIS A 106 -14.82 -18.55 -18.73
N THR A 107 -15.45 -19.45 -17.97
CA THR A 107 -16.43 -20.39 -18.54
C THR A 107 -17.88 -20.06 -18.19
N SER A 108 -18.11 -19.10 -17.33
CA SER A 108 -19.42 -18.76 -16.74
C SER A 108 -20.10 -19.99 -16.09
N SER A 109 -19.33 -21.00 -15.72
CA SER A 109 -19.79 -22.23 -15.09
C SER A 109 -19.69 -22.10 -13.57
N SER A 110 -20.45 -22.91 -12.85
CA SER A 110 -20.28 -23.03 -11.40
C SER A 110 -18.90 -23.63 -11.10
N CYS A 111 -18.08 -22.94 -10.34
CA CYS A 111 -16.80 -23.42 -9.86
C CYS A 111 -16.78 -23.52 -8.33
N SER A 112 -15.96 -24.42 -7.81
CA SER A 112 -15.78 -24.59 -6.37
C SER A 112 -14.54 -23.83 -5.90
N ALA A 113 -14.69 -22.95 -4.92
CA ALA A 113 -13.56 -22.30 -4.28
C ALA A 113 -12.54 -23.32 -3.74
N ALA A 114 -13.01 -24.42 -3.15
CA ALA A 114 -12.13 -25.47 -2.63
C ALA A 114 -11.28 -26.11 -3.73
N THR A 115 -11.82 -26.32 -4.93
CA THR A 115 -11.07 -26.86 -6.06
C THR A 115 -9.96 -25.90 -6.51
N ILE A 116 -10.30 -24.61 -6.69
CA ILE A 116 -9.33 -23.58 -7.11
C ILE A 116 -8.23 -23.42 -6.05
N LEU A 117 -8.59 -23.39 -4.76
CA LEU A 117 -7.61 -23.29 -3.67
C LEU A 117 -6.67 -24.51 -3.60
N ALA A 118 -7.16 -25.70 -3.94
CA ALA A 118 -6.32 -26.90 -4.01
C ALA A 118 -5.32 -26.87 -5.18
N GLU A 119 -5.69 -26.28 -6.31
CA GLU A 119 -4.83 -26.08 -7.48
C GLU A 119 -3.74 -25.00 -7.24
N GLY A 120 -3.99 -24.05 -6.34
CA GLY A 120 -3.17 -22.88 -6.06
C GLY A 120 -3.76 -21.61 -6.66
N ILE A 121 -3.26 -20.46 -6.21
CA ILE A 121 -3.71 -19.14 -6.64
C ILE A 121 -2.65 -18.50 -7.53
N ASP A 122 -3.04 -18.08 -8.74
CA ASP A 122 -2.12 -17.45 -9.68
C ASP A 122 -1.89 -15.96 -9.33
N PHE A 123 -2.92 -15.29 -8.80
CA PHE A 123 -2.86 -13.86 -8.49
C PHE A 123 -3.63 -13.47 -7.23
N ALA A 124 -3.00 -12.70 -6.34
CA ALA A 124 -3.64 -12.12 -5.17
C ALA A 124 -3.18 -10.68 -4.90
N ALA A 125 -4.07 -9.89 -4.28
CA ALA A 125 -3.75 -8.59 -3.74
C ALA A 125 -4.08 -8.54 -2.25
N MET A 126 -3.13 -8.10 -1.43
CA MET A 126 -3.27 -8.03 0.03
C MET A 126 -2.70 -6.71 0.58
N VAL A 127 -3.12 -6.34 1.79
CA VAL A 127 -2.49 -5.24 2.52
C VAL A 127 -1.35 -5.76 3.40
N PRO A 128 -0.36 -4.91 3.78
CA PRO A 128 0.79 -5.34 4.59
C PRO A 128 0.41 -6.09 5.87
N MET A 129 -0.65 -5.64 6.56
CA MET A 129 -1.14 -6.29 7.79
C MET A 129 -1.60 -7.73 7.53
N GLN A 130 -2.37 -7.99 6.47
CA GLN A 130 -2.81 -9.33 6.12
C GLN A 130 -1.63 -10.26 5.85
N VAL A 131 -0.65 -9.78 5.10
CA VAL A 131 0.57 -10.54 4.78
C VAL A 131 1.39 -10.81 6.04
N PHE A 132 1.58 -9.80 6.90
CA PHE A 132 2.30 -9.95 8.17
C PHE A 132 1.64 -11.02 9.06
N ASN A 133 0.32 -10.98 9.19
CA ASN A 133 -0.46 -11.94 9.97
C ASN A 133 -0.32 -13.36 9.39
N SER A 134 -0.52 -13.51 8.08
CA SER A 134 -0.41 -14.80 7.40
C SER A 134 1.01 -15.39 7.49
N LEU A 135 2.06 -14.56 7.43
CA LEU A 135 3.44 -15.02 7.64
C LEU A 135 3.74 -15.48 9.06
N SER A 136 2.93 -15.07 10.03
CA SER A 136 3.09 -15.41 11.44
C SER A 136 2.39 -16.71 11.83
N VAL A 137 1.53 -17.28 10.99
CA VAL A 137 0.82 -18.54 11.18
C VAL A 137 1.35 -19.58 10.19
N PRO A 138 1.89 -20.74 10.62
CA PRO A 138 2.54 -21.70 9.74
C PRO A 138 1.68 -22.16 8.57
N GLU A 139 0.41 -22.49 8.80
CA GLU A 139 -0.51 -22.96 7.76
C GLU A 139 -0.84 -21.86 6.74
N GLU A 140 -1.05 -20.62 7.19
CA GLU A 140 -1.31 -19.50 6.30
C GLU A 140 -0.06 -19.12 5.49
N ARG A 141 1.13 -19.21 6.12
CA ARG A 141 2.41 -19.00 5.45
C ARG A 141 2.63 -20.01 4.32
N GLU A 142 2.29 -21.28 4.55
CA GLU A 142 2.35 -22.31 3.49
C GLU A 142 1.44 -21.96 2.32
N ARG A 143 0.20 -21.53 2.59
CA ARG A 143 -0.76 -21.10 1.56
C ARG A 143 -0.31 -19.85 0.83
N LEU A 144 0.22 -18.87 1.56
CA LEU A 144 0.81 -17.66 0.96
C LEU A 144 1.96 -18.03 0.00
N GLY A 145 2.79 -19.01 0.38
CA GLY A 145 3.88 -19.54 -0.43
C GLY A 145 3.45 -20.34 -1.67
N ARG A 146 2.14 -20.46 -1.92
CA ARG A 146 1.57 -21.09 -3.13
C ARG A 146 0.92 -20.08 -4.07
N ILE A 147 0.92 -18.78 -3.73
CA ILE A 147 0.38 -17.72 -4.58
C ILE A 147 1.48 -17.30 -5.56
N LYS A 148 1.30 -17.52 -6.86
CA LYS A 148 2.33 -17.23 -7.87
C LYS A 148 2.69 -15.74 -7.95
N ASN A 149 1.68 -14.87 -8.00
CA ASN A 149 1.84 -13.41 -8.06
C ASN A 149 1.09 -12.77 -6.90
N LEU A 150 1.81 -12.22 -5.93
CA LEU A 150 1.24 -11.48 -4.80
C LEU A 150 1.60 -10.00 -4.92
N ILE A 151 0.61 -9.14 -5.08
CA ILE A 151 0.81 -7.70 -4.96
C ILE A 151 0.42 -7.21 -3.57
N ILE A 152 1.26 -6.37 -2.97
CA ILE A 152 1.05 -5.79 -1.64
C ILE A 152 0.91 -4.28 -1.80
N GLY A 153 -0.22 -3.73 -1.37
CA GLY A 153 -0.53 -2.31 -1.50
C GLY A 153 -1.29 -1.73 -0.33
N GLY A 154 -1.60 -0.44 -0.41
CA GLY A 154 -2.38 0.25 0.61
C GLY A 154 -1.61 0.70 1.86
N GLY A 155 -0.35 0.34 2.02
CA GLY A 155 0.52 0.74 3.12
C GLY A 155 2.00 0.58 2.78
N ALA A 156 2.86 1.16 3.63
CA ALA A 156 4.31 0.97 3.51
C ALA A 156 4.70 -0.48 3.92
N ILE A 157 5.72 -1.00 3.27
CA ILE A 157 6.39 -2.24 3.66
C ILE A 157 7.56 -1.85 4.54
N ASP A 158 7.49 -2.16 5.83
CA ASP A 158 8.60 -1.92 6.75
C ASP A 158 9.70 -2.99 6.60
N GLU A 159 10.87 -2.73 7.19
CA GLU A 159 12.01 -3.63 7.09
C GLU A 159 11.73 -5.02 7.67
N ALA A 160 10.93 -5.10 8.74
CA ALA A 160 10.59 -6.36 9.39
C ALA A 160 9.73 -7.25 8.48
N LEU A 161 8.74 -6.66 7.81
CA LEU A 161 7.92 -7.37 6.82
C LEU A 161 8.76 -7.71 5.59
N ALA A 162 9.59 -6.78 5.08
CA ALA A 162 10.47 -7.02 3.94
C ALA A 162 11.41 -8.21 4.21
N ALA A 163 12.04 -8.28 5.39
CA ALA A 163 12.90 -9.39 5.78
C ALA A 163 12.15 -10.74 5.81
N LYS A 164 10.90 -10.75 6.31
CA LYS A 164 10.07 -11.97 6.28
C LYS A 164 9.70 -12.38 4.84
N LEU A 165 9.39 -11.42 3.96
CA LEU A 165 9.06 -11.69 2.56
C LEU A 165 10.23 -12.31 1.78
N MET A 166 11.46 -11.90 2.08
CA MET A 166 12.68 -12.51 1.52
C MET A 166 12.83 -14.00 1.83
N THR A 167 12.11 -14.52 2.84
CA THR A 167 12.14 -15.95 3.19
C THR A 167 11.10 -16.79 2.44
N LEU A 168 10.29 -16.18 1.58
CA LEU A 168 9.34 -16.89 0.73
C LEU A 168 10.07 -17.54 -0.45
N PRO A 169 9.51 -18.61 -1.04
CA PRO A 169 10.08 -19.24 -2.22
C PRO A 169 10.31 -18.25 -3.38
N GLU A 170 11.39 -18.40 -4.13
CA GLU A 170 11.72 -17.52 -5.26
C GLU A 170 10.75 -17.65 -6.43
N GLU A 171 10.09 -18.81 -6.53
CA GLU A 171 9.09 -19.11 -7.55
C GLU A 171 7.84 -18.24 -7.46
N ILE A 172 7.55 -17.72 -6.26
CA ILE A 172 6.47 -16.76 -6.08
C ILE A 172 6.96 -15.33 -6.28
N ALA A 173 6.18 -14.56 -7.03
CA ALA A 173 6.50 -13.18 -7.30
C ALA A 173 5.78 -12.27 -6.32
N VAL A 174 6.51 -11.69 -5.36
CA VAL A 174 5.96 -10.73 -4.40
C VAL A 174 6.34 -9.30 -4.79
N TRP A 175 5.34 -8.45 -4.92
CA TRP A 175 5.47 -7.10 -5.43
C TRP A 175 4.91 -6.07 -4.45
N SER A 176 5.62 -4.98 -4.24
CA SER A 176 5.06 -3.77 -3.65
C SER A 176 4.48 -2.89 -4.75
N THR A 177 3.31 -2.34 -4.52
CA THR A 177 2.64 -1.44 -5.47
C THR A 177 2.84 0.01 -5.10
N TYR A 178 3.02 0.87 -6.11
CA TYR A 178 2.92 2.31 -5.95
C TYR A 178 1.79 2.86 -6.82
N GLY A 179 0.85 3.54 -6.19
CA GLY A 179 -0.31 4.15 -6.83
C GLY A 179 -1.25 4.79 -5.82
N MET A 180 -2.30 5.40 -6.31
CA MET A 180 -3.29 6.12 -5.53
C MET A 180 -4.68 5.99 -6.16
N THR A 181 -5.71 6.49 -5.49
CA THR A 181 -7.08 6.42 -6.03
C THR A 181 -7.21 7.19 -7.34
N GLU A 182 -6.48 8.30 -7.48
CA GLU A 182 -6.43 9.15 -8.67
C GLU A 182 -5.83 8.45 -9.89
N THR A 183 -4.98 7.44 -9.68
CA THR A 183 -4.47 6.54 -10.74
C THR A 183 -5.24 5.22 -10.81
N LEU A 184 -6.39 5.12 -10.13
CA LEU A 184 -7.28 3.96 -10.00
C LEU A 184 -6.64 2.78 -9.25
N SER A 185 -5.40 2.53 -9.49
CA SER A 185 -4.59 1.48 -8.90
C SER A 185 -3.11 1.89 -8.95
N HIS A 186 -2.24 0.89 -8.89
CA HIS A 186 -0.81 1.12 -9.01
C HIS A 186 -0.40 1.45 -10.45
N ILE A 187 0.63 2.27 -10.56
CA ILE A 187 1.25 2.68 -11.82
C ILE A 187 2.69 2.16 -11.93
N ALA A 188 3.19 1.57 -10.86
CA ALA A 188 4.52 1.01 -10.79
C ALA A 188 4.55 -0.14 -9.77
N LEU A 189 5.48 -1.06 -9.98
CA LEU A 189 5.74 -2.20 -9.10
C LEU A 189 7.23 -2.28 -8.76
N ARG A 190 7.55 -2.82 -7.58
CA ARG A 190 8.90 -3.25 -7.23
C ARG A 190 8.87 -4.65 -6.64
N ARG A 191 9.85 -5.47 -6.99
CA ARG A 191 9.99 -6.81 -6.44
C ARG A 191 10.42 -6.76 -4.98
N LEU A 192 9.85 -7.62 -4.14
CA LEU A 192 10.15 -7.68 -2.70
C LEU A 192 10.95 -8.91 -2.28
N ASN A 193 11.01 -9.95 -3.12
CA ASN A 193 11.71 -11.21 -2.81
C ASN A 193 12.51 -11.72 -4.01
N GLY A 194 13.37 -12.70 -3.75
CA GLY A 194 14.23 -13.29 -4.78
C GLY A 194 15.38 -12.36 -5.20
N PRO A 195 16.16 -12.76 -6.23
CA PRO A 195 17.34 -12.02 -6.68
C PRO A 195 17.03 -10.64 -7.27
N ASP A 196 15.80 -10.44 -7.76
CA ASP A 196 15.34 -9.18 -8.35
C ASP A 196 14.74 -8.21 -7.31
N ALA A 197 14.84 -8.52 -6.01
CA ALA A 197 14.34 -7.65 -4.95
C ALA A 197 15.01 -6.26 -5.02
N SER A 198 14.21 -5.21 -4.98
CA SER A 198 14.67 -3.84 -5.18
C SER A 198 13.90 -2.84 -4.34
N GLU A 199 14.53 -1.72 -4.01
CA GLU A 199 13.87 -0.53 -3.44
C GLU A 199 13.25 0.37 -4.53
N TRP A 200 13.56 0.10 -5.80
CA TRP A 200 13.16 0.92 -6.92
C TRP A 200 11.87 0.41 -7.56
N TYR A 201 10.89 1.30 -7.68
CA TYR A 201 9.66 1.05 -8.42
C TYR A 201 9.92 1.23 -9.92
N HIS A 202 9.42 0.29 -10.70
CA HIS A 202 9.44 0.31 -12.15
C HIS A 202 8.05 0.73 -12.65
N PRO A 203 7.92 1.92 -13.28
CA PRO A 203 6.68 2.34 -13.90
C PRO A 203 6.25 1.37 -15.00
N PHE A 204 4.96 1.22 -15.23
CA PHE A 204 4.47 0.51 -16.41
C PHE A 204 4.81 1.26 -17.70
N ASP A 205 4.91 0.55 -18.82
CA ASP A 205 5.31 1.11 -20.13
C ASP A 205 4.48 2.31 -20.59
N SER A 206 3.21 2.38 -20.19
CA SER A 206 2.30 3.49 -20.47
C SER A 206 2.44 4.69 -19.53
N VAL A 207 3.33 4.63 -18.54
CA VAL A 207 3.48 5.63 -17.46
C VAL A 207 4.83 6.33 -17.58
N LYS A 208 4.82 7.65 -17.56
CA LYS A 208 6.04 8.47 -17.43
C LYS A 208 6.08 9.10 -16.05
N VAL A 209 7.26 9.15 -15.47
CA VAL A 209 7.49 9.79 -14.17
C VAL A 209 8.60 10.82 -14.28
N GLU A 210 8.44 11.91 -13.55
CA GLU A 210 9.43 12.98 -13.41
C GLU A 210 9.41 13.52 -11.98
N VAL A 211 10.41 14.29 -11.59
CA VAL A 211 10.46 14.95 -10.29
C VAL A 211 10.45 16.46 -10.53
N ASN A 212 9.55 17.17 -9.84
CA ASN A 212 9.45 18.62 -9.95
C ASN A 212 10.53 19.35 -9.14
N GLN A 213 10.54 20.69 -9.19
CA GLN A 213 11.53 21.53 -8.47
C GLN A 213 11.50 21.35 -6.95
N GLU A 214 10.39 20.86 -6.39
CA GLU A 214 10.23 20.61 -4.95
C GLU A 214 10.65 19.19 -4.54
N GLY A 215 11.09 18.36 -5.51
CA GLY A 215 11.45 16.96 -5.28
C GLY A 215 10.26 16.00 -5.29
N CYS A 216 9.05 16.46 -5.62
CA CYS A 216 7.85 15.64 -5.62
C CYS A 216 7.69 14.89 -6.95
N LEU A 217 7.24 13.63 -6.86
CA LEU A 217 6.95 12.79 -8.02
C LEU A 217 5.78 13.37 -8.82
N VAL A 218 5.96 13.46 -10.12
CA VAL A 218 4.93 13.82 -11.09
C VAL A 218 4.66 12.61 -11.98
N ILE A 219 3.39 12.25 -12.13
CA ILE A 219 2.94 11.07 -12.86
C ILE A 219 2.18 11.50 -14.10
N ASP A 220 2.57 10.98 -15.24
CA ASP A 220 1.86 11.10 -16.52
C ASP A 220 1.43 9.69 -16.96
N ALA A 221 0.15 9.37 -16.76
CA ALA A 221 -0.42 8.04 -16.98
C ALA A 221 -1.74 8.14 -17.78
N PRO A 222 -1.71 8.57 -19.06
CA PRO A 222 -2.89 8.98 -19.82
C PRO A 222 -3.94 7.87 -20.00
N LEU A 223 -3.58 6.60 -19.92
CA LEU A 223 -4.52 5.48 -20.02
C LEU A 223 -5.41 5.33 -18.78
N VAL A 224 -4.97 5.85 -17.63
CA VAL A 224 -5.67 5.69 -16.33
C VAL A 224 -6.04 7.03 -15.68
N CYS A 225 -5.33 8.10 -16.00
CA CYS A 225 -5.58 9.45 -15.49
C CYS A 225 -5.48 10.47 -16.64
N ALA A 226 -6.48 11.35 -16.76
CA ALA A 226 -6.53 12.30 -17.87
C ALA A 226 -5.46 13.41 -17.79
N GLU A 227 -5.09 13.77 -16.55
CA GLU A 227 -4.16 14.88 -16.29
C GLU A 227 -2.90 14.36 -15.59
N LYS A 228 -1.79 15.09 -15.78
CA LYS A 228 -0.58 14.84 -14.99
C LYS A 228 -0.86 15.10 -13.51
N LEU A 229 -0.48 14.16 -12.67
CA LEU A 229 -0.64 14.24 -11.23
C LEU A 229 0.67 14.70 -10.59
N VAL A 230 0.63 15.81 -9.88
CA VAL A 230 1.71 16.25 -8.99
C VAL A 230 1.42 15.69 -7.61
N THR A 231 2.24 14.77 -7.15
CA THR A 231 2.05 14.14 -5.84
C THR A 231 2.71 14.96 -4.72
N ASN A 232 2.44 14.60 -3.47
CA ASN A 232 3.22 15.08 -2.32
C ASN A 232 4.34 14.09 -1.92
N ASP A 233 4.59 13.06 -2.73
CA ASP A 233 5.59 12.05 -2.44
C ASP A 233 6.96 12.52 -2.97
N ILE A 234 7.92 12.71 -2.06
CA ILE A 234 9.30 13.05 -2.41
C ILE A 234 9.96 11.81 -2.99
N ALA A 235 10.51 11.94 -4.19
CA ALA A 235 11.06 10.81 -4.93
C ALA A 235 12.49 11.09 -5.44
N GLU A 236 13.21 10.01 -5.66
CA GLU A 236 14.47 9.97 -6.38
C GLU A 236 14.29 9.13 -7.64
N LEU A 237 14.84 9.60 -8.75
CA LEU A 237 14.85 8.88 -10.01
C LEU A 237 16.20 8.22 -10.25
N LYS A 238 16.19 7.02 -10.84
CA LYS A 238 17.38 6.30 -11.30
C LYS A 238 17.19 5.94 -12.77
N VAL A 239 18.19 6.25 -13.59
CA VAL A 239 18.26 5.73 -14.96
C VAL A 239 18.80 4.30 -14.87
N MET A 240 18.06 3.36 -15.40
CA MET A 240 18.42 1.94 -15.41
C MET A 240 19.16 1.58 -16.68
N ASP A 241 20.14 0.69 -16.59
CA ASP A 241 20.74 0.08 -17.76
C ASP A 241 19.77 -0.86 -18.46
N THR A 242 19.92 -1.07 -19.76
CA THR A 242 19.02 -1.93 -20.57
C THR A 242 18.91 -3.37 -20.07
N SER A 243 19.93 -3.85 -19.32
CA SER A 243 19.93 -5.19 -18.69
C SER A 243 19.18 -5.24 -17.36
N GLU A 244 18.94 -4.09 -16.72
CA GLU A 244 18.26 -3.99 -15.42
C GLU A 244 16.80 -3.49 -15.56
N SER A 245 16.39 -3.12 -16.78
CA SER A 245 15.04 -2.55 -17.00
C SER A 245 13.99 -3.65 -17.15
N TRP A 246 12.92 -3.50 -16.40
CA TRP A 246 11.69 -4.28 -16.58
C TRP A 246 10.81 -3.52 -17.57
N GLY A 247 10.63 -4.08 -18.77
CA GLY A 247 9.89 -3.40 -19.85
C GLY A 247 10.74 -2.40 -20.65
N SER A 248 10.09 -1.44 -21.29
CA SER A 248 10.74 -0.44 -22.18
C SER A 248 11.30 0.77 -21.45
N HIS A 249 10.95 0.98 -20.17
CA HIS A 249 11.36 2.15 -19.41
C HIS A 249 12.74 2.01 -18.78
N ARG A 250 13.57 3.05 -19.00
CA ARG A 250 14.89 3.19 -18.40
C ARG A 250 14.89 4.01 -17.11
N VAL A 251 13.71 4.36 -16.58
CA VAL A 251 13.61 5.19 -15.38
C VAL A 251 12.86 4.41 -14.31
N ALA A 252 13.51 4.22 -13.18
CA ALA A 252 12.90 3.72 -11.95
C ALA A 252 12.89 4.85 -10.90
N PHE A 253 12.04 4.73 -9.90
CA PHE A 253 11.97 5.70 -8.82
C PHE A 253 11.86 5.02 -7.46
N ARG A 254 12.29 5.71 -6.41
CA ARG A 254 12.01 5.34 -5.02
C ARG A 254 11.42 6.51 -4.26
N ILE A 255 10.54 6.21 -3.33
CA ILE A 255 9.91 7.20 -2.46
C ILE A 255 10.77 7.37 -1.21
N LYS A 256 11.09 8.62 -0.88
CA LYS A 256 11.85 9.00 0.32
C LYS A 256 10.96 9.44 1.48
N GLY A 257 9.69 9.73 1.20
CA GLY A 257 8.70 10.17 2.17
C GLY A 257 7.74 11.18 1.56
N ARG A 258 6.94 11.83 2.39
CA ARG A 258 5.94 12.79 1.94
C ARG A 258 6.32 14.21 2.30
N LYS A 259 6.06 15.14 1.39
CA LYS A 259 6.23 16.58 1.63
C LYS A 259 5.44 17.07 2.86
N ASP A 260 4.23 16.51 3.05
CA ASP A 260 3.36 16.84 4.20
C ASP A 260 3.99 16.43 5.54
N PHE A 261 4.89 15.43 5.51
CA PHE A 261 5.57 14.86 6.67
C PHE A 261 7.00 15.40 6.84
N LEU A 262 7.33 16.45 6.10
CA LEU A 262 8.57 17.18 6.32
C LEU A 262 8.40 18.17 7.47
N ILE A 263 9.30 18.14 8.43
CA ILE A 263 9.41 19.10 9.55
C ILE A 263 10.54 20.06 9.21
N CYS A 264 10.23 21.36 9.21
CA CYS A 264 11.23 22.41 9.01
C CYS A 264 11.60 23.04 10.37
N SER A 265 12.61 22.48 11.04
CA SER A 265 13.01 22.88 12.38
C SER A 265 14.32 23.65 12.37
N GLY A 266 14.25 24.97 12.57
CA GLY A 266 15.45 25.82 12.63
C GLY A 266 16.33 25.75 11.37
N GLY A 267 15.71 25.58 10.19
CA GLY A 267 16.42 25.45 8.91
C GLY A 267 16.84 24.02 8.58
N VAL A 268 16.67 23.07 9.49
CA VAL A 268 16.92 21.64 9.24
C VAL A 268 15.63 20.99 8.74
N LYS A 269 15.73 20.26 7.62
CA LYS A 269 14.64 19.44 7.07
C LYS A 269 14.72 18.04 7.68
N ILE A 270 13.65 17.61 8.34
CA ILE A 270 13.54 16.32 9.02
C ILE A 270 12.38 15.56 8.41
N GLN A 271 12.64 14.44 7.76
CA GLN A 271 11.60 13.58 7.21
C GLN A 271 11.08 12.66 8.32
N ILE A 272 9.78 12.71 8.60
CA ILE A 272 9.15 11.94 9.69
C ILE A 272 9.41 10.44 9.49
N GLU A 273 9.22 9.94 8.28
CA GLU A 273 9.39 8.52 7.98
C GLU A 273 10.83 8.05 8.22
N GLU A 274 11.84 8.85 7.87
CA GLU A 274 13.25 8.51 8.14
C GLU A 274 13.55 8.43 9.63
N VAL A 275 12.92 9.30 10.43
CA VAL A 275 13.08 9.26 11.91
C VAL A 275 12.43 8.00 12.47
N GLU A 276 11.19 7.69 12.02
CA GLU A 276 10.48 6.51 12.48
C GLU A 276 11.21 5.21 12.10
N ASP A 277 11.71 5.10 10.87
CA ASP A 277 12.44 3.91 10.40
C ASP A 277 13.72 3.68 11.21
N LYS A 278 14.46 4.74 11.55
CA LYS A 278 15.65 4.64 12.41
C LYS A 278 15.34 4.21 13.84
N LEU A 279 14.18 4.58 14.37
CA LEU A 279 13.79 4.26 15.76
C LEU A 279 13.09 2.89 15.89
N ARG A 280 12.44 2.41 14.83
CA ARG A 280 11.65 1.19 14.84
C ARG A 280 12.38 -0.07 15.35
N PRO A 281 13.68 -0.30 15.05
CA PRO A 281 14.40 -1.46 15.60
C PRO A 281 14.62 -1.41 17.11
N PHE A 282 14.52 -0.24 17.74
CA PHE A 282 14.88 0.00 19.13
C PHE A 282 13.70 0.25 20.05
N LEU A 283 12.57 0.75 19.51
CA LEU A 283 11.34 1.00 20.26
C LEU A 283 10.35 -0.14 20.01
N GLN A 284 9.96 -0.84 21.07
CA GLN A 284 9.06 -1.99 20.98
C GLN A 284 7.58 -1.59 21.00
N SER A 285 7.27 -0.53 21.75
CA SER A 285 5.91 -0.01 21.84
C SER A 285 5.54 0.81 20.58
N PRO A 286 4.27 0.80 20.14
CA PRO A 286 3.82 1.64 19.04
C PRO A 286 4.13 3.12 19.30
N PHE A 287 4.65 3.79 18.28
CA PHE A 287 4.95 5.21 18.33
C PHE A 287 4.71 5.88 16.97
N MET A 288 4.64 7.19 16.98
CA MET A 288 4.63 8.02 15.78
C MET A 288 5.42 9.31 16.01
N ILE A 289 6.01 9.81 14.93
CA ILE A 289 6.54 11.19 14.89
C ILE A 289 5.48 12.09 14.29
N THR A 290 5.30 13.24 14.90
CA THR A 290 4.44 14.32 14.37
C THR A 290 5.13 15.66 14.52
N LYS A 291 4.50 16.73 14.03
CA LYS A 291 5.05 18.08 14.11
C LYS A 291 4.12 19.03 14.85
N LYS A 292 4.73 19.98 15.54
CA LYS A 292 4.04 21.07 16.23
C LYS A 292 4.68 22.40 15.85
N LYS A 293 3.89 23.45 15.77
CA LYS A 293 4.44 24.80 15.60
C LYS A 293 5.28 25.21 16.82
N ASP A 294 6.42 25.83 16.56
CA ASP A 294 7.36 26.32 17.56
C ASP A 294 7.79 27.75 17.21
N GLU A 295 7.73 28.67 18.17
CA GLU A 295 8.03 30.09 17.94
C GLU A 295 9.50 30.32 17.55
N LYS A 296 10.42 29.52 18.06
CA LYS A 296 11.87 29.67 17.83
C LYS A 296 12.34 28.96 16.58
N PHE A 297 11.81 27.75 16.32
CA PHE A 297 12.30 26.88 15.26
C PHE A 297 11.33 26.78 14.07
N GLY A 298 10.17 27.44 14.11
CA GLY A 298 9.10 27.32 13.12
C GLY A 298 8.27 26.07 13.34
N GLU A 299 8.87 24.90 13.22
CA GLU A 299 8.29 23.60 13.56
C GLU A 299 9.25 22.79 14.44
N MET A 300 8.70 21.91 15.27
CA MET A 300 9.47 20.95 16.04
C MET A 300 8.92 19.53 15.89
N ALA A 301 9.81 18.54 15.92
CA ALA A 301 9.43 17.13 15.99
C ALA A 301 8.92 16.79 17.39
N VAL A 302 7.83 16.02 17.43
CA VAL A 302 7.23 15.47 18.65
C VAL A 302 7.09 13.96 18.47
N LEU A 303 7.56 13.18 19.43
CA LEU A 303 7.33 11.76 19.49
C LEU A 303 6.13 11.47 20.40
N VAL A 304 5.19 10.69 19.87
CA VAL A 304 4.02 10.18 20.61
C VAL A 304 4.19 8.66 20.72
N SER A 305 4.10 8.11 21.92
CA SER A 305 4.32 6.68 22.18
C SER A 305 3.24 6.10 23.09
N GLU A 306 2.96 4.81 22.89
CA GLU A 306 2.22 3.97 23.84
C GLU A 306 3.11 3.49 25.01
N ASP A 307 4.42 3.76 24.97
CA ASP A 307 5.33 3.47 26.07
C ASP A 307 5.13 4.46 27.21
N VAL A 308 5.07 3.94 28.42
CA VAL A 308 4.93 4.77 29.65
C VAL A 308 6.26 5.33 30.11
N ASP A 309 7.40 4.70 29.75
CA ASP A 309 8.76 5.16 30.09
C ASP A 309 9.30 6.10 29.00
N LEU A 310 8.83 7.32 29.02
CA LEU A 310 9.27 8.34 28.06
C LEU A 310 10.73 8.75 28.23
N ASP A 311 11.33 8.56 29.41
CA ASP A 311 12.76 8.85 29.65
C ASP A 311 13.63 7.85 28.88
N GLU A 312 13.25 6.56 28.86
CA GLU A 312 13.91 5.56 28.06
C GLU A 312 13.74 5.80 26.55
N VAL A 313 12.51 6.18 26.11
CA VAL A 313 12.25 6.55 24.71
C VAL A 313 13.12 7.74 24.29
N GLU A 314 13.25 8.77 25.14
CA GLU A 314 14.12 9.91 24.86
C GLU A 314 15.59 9.51 24.78
N ARG A 315 16.05 8.62 25.66
CA ARG A 315 17.42 8.09 25.65
C ARG A 315 17.72 7.40 24.33
N VAL A 316 16.84 6.50 23.88
CA VAL A 316 16.96 5.80 22.60
C VAL A 316 17.03 6.80 21.45
N CYS A 317 16.14 7.81 21.44
CA CYS A 317 16.17 8.84 20.40
C CYS A 317 17.52 9.59 20.34
N LYS A 318 18.08 9.94 21.51
CA LYS A 318 19.39 10.63 21.56
C LYS A 318 20.56 9.76 21.08
N GLU A 319 20.48 8.45 21.25
CA GLU A 319 21.49 7.49 20.82
C GLU A 319 21.42 7.16 19.33
N GLN A 320 20.21 7.06 18.78
CA GLN A 320 19.98 6.56 17.42
C GLN A 320 19.82 7.65 16.36
N LEU A 321 19.48 8.87 16.77
CA LEU A 321 19.20 9.96 15.83
C LEU A 321 20.31 11.02 15.81
N PRO A 322 20.55 11.66 14.64
CA PRO A 322 21.36 12.86 14.58
C PRO A 322 20.83 13.93 15.55
N LYS A 323 21.71 14.69 16.18
CA LYS A 323 21.39 15.67 17.23
C LYS A 323 20.18 16.58 16.93
N PHE A 324 20.05 17.02 15.67
CA PHE A 324 18.98 17.93 15.26
C PHE A 324 17.70 17.23 14.86
N TRP A 325 17.66 15.88 14.79
CA TRP A 325 16.49 15.07 14.49
C TRP A 325 15.77 14.59 15.75
N VAL A 326 16.44 14.68 16.89
CA VAL A 326 15.87 14.26 18.18
C VAL A 326 14.60 15.07 18.47
N PRO A 327 13.44 14.42 18.70
CA PRO A 327 12.21 15.09 19.07
C PRO A 327 12.41 16.01 20.27
N LYS A 328 11.74 17.16 20.26
CA LYS A 328 11.80 18.16 21.34
C LYS A 328 10.74 17.96 22.40
N GLN A 329 9.74 17.15 22.12
CA GLN A 329 8.67 16.80 23.04
C GLN A 329 8.35 15.32 22.89
N PHE A 330 8.08 14.65 24.02
CA PHE A 330 7.67 13.27 24.12
C PHE A 330 6.30 13.23 24.81
N ILE A 331 5.37 12.45 24.27
CA ILE A 331 3.98 12.38 24.74
C ILE A 331 3.57 10.94 24.84
N HIS A 332 3.08 10.53 26.02
CA HIS A 332 2.44 9.22 26.19
C HIS A 332 0.97 9.28 25.77
N VAL A 333 0.50 8.22 25.13
CA VAL A 333 -0.92 7.97 24.81
C VAL A 333 -1.24 6.49 25.04
N ASP A 334 -2.48 6.22 25.44
CA ASP A 334 -2.92 4.83 25.62
C ASP A 334 -2.95 4.05 24.29
N LYS A 335 -3.23 4.75 23.18
CA LYS A 335 -3.26 4.15 21.84
C LYS A 335 -2.94 5.18 20.75
N ILE A 336 -2.05 4.79 19.83
CA ILE A 336 -1.74 5.58 18.63
C ILE A 336 -2.99 5.67 17.74
N PRO A 337 -3.41 6.87 17.34
CA PRO A 337 -4.60 7.05 16.51
C PRO A 337 -4.37 6.49 15.10
N MET A 338 -5.27 5.59 14.67
CA MET A 338 -5.22 4.95 13.36
C MET A 338 -6.43 5.37 12.50
N THR A 339 -6.27 5.30 11.18
CA THR A 339 -7.39 5.37 10.24
C THR A 339 -8.09 4.02 10.15
N GLU A 340 -9.30 3.97 9.56
CA GLU A 340 -10.02 2.72 9.28
C GLU A 340 -9.23 1.76 8.38
N THR A 341 -8.32 2.31 7.58
CA THR A 341 -7.42 1.53 6.68
C THR A 341 -6.10 1.14 7.35
N GLY A 342 -5.96 1.31 8.68
CA GLY A 342 -4.77 0.90 9.44
C GLY A 342 -3.55 1.83 9.28
N LYS A 343 -3.73 3.07 8.79
CA LYS A 343 -2.63 4.05 8.69
C LYS A 343 -2.61 4.95 9.91
N VAL A 344 -1.42 5.35 10.37
CA VAL A 344 -1.25 6.31 11.47
C VAL A 344 -1.86 7.66 11.11
N LYS A 345 -2.76 8.15 11.99
CA LYS A 345 -3.46 9.41 11.81
C LYS A 345 -2.70 10.57 12.47
N ARG A 346 -1.76 11.18 11.72
CA ARG A 346 -0.93 12.28 12.22
C ARG A 346 -1.62 13.63 12.20
N GLY A 347 -2.51 13.87 11.22
CA GLY A 347 -3.20 15.15 11.05
C GLY A 347 -4.16 15.47 12.21
N GLY A 348 -4.11 16.70 12.71
CA GLY A 348 -5.03 17.18 13.77
C GLY A 348 -4.79 16.58 15.16
N PHE A 349 -3.66 15.94 15.41
CA PHE A 349 -3.34 15.35 16.71
C PHE A 349 -3.38 16.39 17.83
N PHE A 350 -2.80 17.56 17.62
CA PHE A 350 -2.80 18.66 18.59
C PHE A 350 -4.10 19.46 18.62
N GLU A 351 -4.88 19.47 17.54
CA GLU A 351 -6.16 20.20 17.48
C GLU A 351 -7.25 19.53 18.32
N LYS A 352 -7.18 18.22 18.50
CA LYS A 352 -8.18 17.42 19.22
C LYS A 352 -7.82 17.13 20.68
N ASN A 353 -6.53 17.11 21.02
CA ASN A 353 -6.05 16.66 22.33
C ASN A 353 -5.64 17.81 23.29
N ILE A 354 -5.77 19.08 22.89
CA ILE A 354 -5.45 20.23 23.76
C ILE A 354 -6.57 20.54 24.78
N THR A 355 -7.72 19.88 24.68
CA THR A 355 -8.88 20.18 25.58
C THR A 355 -8.84 19.38 26.90
N CYS A 356 -7.81 18.61 27.22
CA CYS A 356 -7.78 17.78 28.43
C CYS A 356 -6.66 18.10 29.43
N CYS A 357 -5.96 19.23 29.32
CA CYS A 357 -4.98 19.63 30.32
C CYS A 357 -5.03 21.15 30.49
N SER A 358 -6.07 21.63 31.14
CA SER A 358 -6.14 22.95 31.78
C SER A 358 -6.69 22.81 33.19
#